data_0da909ab30783e4303c7ba3eb61069e0
#
_entry.id   0da909ab30783e4303c7ba3eb61069e0
#
_cell.length_a   1.000
_cell.length_b   1.000
_cell.length_c   1.000
_cell.angle_alpha   90.00
_cell.angle_beta   90.00
_cell.angle_gamma   90.00
#
_symmetry.space_group_name_H-M   'P 1'
#
loop_
_entity.id
_entity.type
_entity.pdbx_description
1 polymer ?
#
loop_
_entity_poly.entity_id
_entity_poly.type
_entity_poly.pdbx_seq_one_letter_code
_entity_poly.pdbx_strand_id
1 'polypeptide(L)'
;VVLGGLLILIVLRMSYLMGLEGRFNGAFFVRALIDSVKLGSLYALIALGYTMVYGIIRLINFAHGEVFMVGAFATYFLFTVTPYGWVSALLFAAVLAFGVNRLVALFRTSPRDPVTLGATGVSFVALFFLLQAGTWPFWAALIGSMLATGVLGVTIERVAYQPLRTAPRNSLLITAIAVSFLLQNLGLLTLTNRQTPFRPETGLLNAVQLPIGEQVVQTNALFVGIPLLTLVLVLVLHNFVTRSRLGRAMRAAAQDA
;
A
#
# COMPACT_ATOMS: atom_id res chain seq x y z
N VAL A 1 -4.89 32.19 6.05
CA VAL A 1 -5.85 33.09 5.38
C VAL A 1 -6.30 32.48 4.04
N VAL A 2 -5.39 32.07 3.14
CA VAL A 2 -5.74 31.52 1.81
C VAL A 2 -6.59 30.25 1.90
N LEU A 3 -6.23 29.32 2.78
CA LEU A 3 -6.96 28.05 2.95
C LEU A 3 -8.39 28.29 3.50
N GLY A 4 -8.55 29.24 4.44
CA GLY A 4 -9.86 29.61 4.97
C GLY A 4 -10.74 30.28 3.90
N GLY A 5 -10.18 31.17 3.09
CA GLY A 5 -10.88 31.79 1.97
C GLY A 5 -11.34 30.79 0.92
N LEU A 6 -10.49 29.79 0.58
CA LEU A 6 -10.84 28.73 -0.34
C LEU A 6 -11.98 27.85 0.20
N LEU A 7 -11.95 27.54 1.49
CA LEU A 7 -12.98 26.74 2.17
C LEU A 7 -14.32 27.47 2.19
N ILE A 8 -14.31 28.78 2.47
CA ILE A 8 -15.51 29.63 2.42
C ILE A 8 -16.08 29.69 1.00
N LEU A 9 -15.23 29.86 -0.03
CA LEU A 9 -15.67 29.86 -1.42
C LEU A 9 -16.29 28.53 -1.84
N ILE A 10 -15.71 27.39 -1.43
CA ILE A 10 -16.25 26.04 -1.68
C ILE A 10 -17.62 25.91 -1.01
N VAL A 11 -17.75 26.31 0.27
CA VAL A 11 -19.01 26.21 0.99
C VAL A 11 -20.08 27.12 0.37
N LEU A 12 -19.74 28.35 0.01
CA LEU A 12 -20.67 29.27 -0.65
C LEU A 12 -21.12 28.77 -2.03
N ARG A 13 -20.18 28.22 -2.81
CA ARG A 13 -20.52 27.65 -4.12
C ARG A 13 -21.38 26.40 -3.98
N MET A 14 -21.09 25.54 -3.01
CA MET A 14 -21.93 24.37 -2.73
C MET A 14 -23.33 24.78 -2.27
N SER A 15 -23.46 25.77 -1.36
CA SER A 15 -24.75 26.29 -0.92
C SER A 15 -25.56 26.90 -2.08
N TYR A 16 -24.89 27.59 -2.98
CA TYR A 16 -25.49 28.16 -4.20
C TYR A 16 -26.01 27.06 -5.14
N LEU A 17 -25.21 26.02 -5.39
CA LEU A 17 -25.60 24.88 -6.23
C LEU A 17 -26.72 24.04 -5.59
N MET A 18 -26.73 23.91 -4.28
CA MET A 18 -27.80 23.24 -3.53
C MET A 18 -29.14 23.99 -3.63
N GLY A 19 -29.08 25.34 -3.60
CA GLY A 19 -30.29 26.17 -3.66
C GLY A 19 -30.90 26.31 -5.06
N LEU A 20 -30.09 26.38 -6.11
CA LEU A 20 -30.54 26.70 -7.47
C LEU A 20 -30.83 25.48 -8.35
N GLU A 21 -30.07 24.40 -8.23
CA GLU A 21 -30.18 23.27 -9.16
C GLU A 21 -30.95 22.07 -8.59
N GLY A 22 -31.28 22.05 -7.29
CA GLY A 22 -31.94 20.91 -6.65
C GLY A 22 -31.18 19.58 -6.75
N ARG A 23 -30.02 19.58 -7.44
CA ARG A 23 -29.20 18.40 -7.73
C ARG A 23 -28.38 17.94 -6.53
N PHE A 24 -28.09 18.85 -5.62
CA PHE A 24 -27.30 18.57 -4.40
C PHE A 24 -28.22 18.64 -3.19
N ASN A 25 -28.72 17.50 -2.77
CA ASN A 25 -29.45 17.41 -1.51
C ASN A 25 -28.52 17.05 -0.36
N GLY A 26 -29.02 17.15 0.88
CA GLY A 26 -28.23 16.85 2.09
C GLY A 26 -27.63 15.46 2.09
N ALA A 27 -28.32 14.45 1.53
CA ALA A 27 -27.84 13.08 1.41
C ALA A 27 -26.63 12.96 0.47
N PHE A 28 -26.63 13.69 -0.65
CA PHE A 28 -25.47 13.75 -1.56
C PHE A 28 -24.25 14.33 -0.84
N PHE A 29 -24.44 15.43 -0.10
CA PHE A 29 -23.35 16.05 0.66
C PHE A 29 -22.76 15.10 1.68
N VAL A 30 -23.59 14.44 2.49
CA VAL A 30 -23.13 13.47 3.49
C VAL A 30 -22.41 12.29 2.84
N ARG A 31 -22.92 11.77 1.72
CA ARG A 31 -22.25 10.72 0.97
C ARG A 31 -20.86 11.18 0.46
N ALA A 32 -20.79 12.36 -0.14
CA ALA A 32 -19.53 12.93 -0.59
C ALA A 32 -18.52 13.10 0.56
N LEU A 33 -18.99 13.50 1.73
CA LEU A 33 -18.16 13.65 2.93
C LEU A 33 -17.63 12.31 3.44
N ILE A 34 -18.49 11.28 3.51
CA ILE A 34 -18.12 9.92 3.87
C ILE A 34 -17.04 9.38 2.91
N ASP A 35 -17.26 9.52 1.60
CA ASP A 35 -16.33 9.03 0.59
C ASP A 35 -15.01 9.82 0.62
N SER A 36 -15.06 11.12 0.89
CA SER A 36 -13.87 11.97 1.07
C SER A 36 -13.05 11.56 2.28
N VAL A 37 -13.68 11.25 3.41
CA VAL A 37 -12.98 10.80 4.63
C VAL A 37 -12.35 9.43 4.40
N LYS A 38 -13.04 8.48 3.74
CA LYS A 38 -12.46 7.17 3.38
C LYS A 38 -11.23 7.34 2.49
N LEU A 39 -11.38 8.08 1.41
CA LEU A 39 -10.30 8.29 0.45
C LEU A 39 -9.13 9.07 1.05
N GLY A 40 -9.42 10.12 1.81
CA GLY A 40 -8.43 10.90 2.54
C GLY A 40 -7.63 10.07 3.54
N SER A 41 -8.29 9.14 4.23
CA SER A 41 -7.63 8.21 5.15
C SER A 41 -6.68 7.25 4.44
N LEU A 42 -7.04 6.74 3.26
CA LEU A 42 -6.14 5.92 2.44
C LEU A 42 -4.92 6.71 1.98
N TYR A 43 -5.12 7.93 1.50
CA TYR A 43 -4.00 8.82 1.14
C TYR A 43 -3.12 9.16 2.34
N ALA A 44 -3.70 9.34 3.53
CA ALA A 44 -2.95 9.58 4.75
C ALA A 44 -2.03 8.40 5.10
N LEU A 45 -2.49 7.14 4.94
CA LEU A 45 -1.65 5.95 5.13
C LEU A 45 -0.49 5.89 4.15
N ILE A 46 -0.74 6.16 2.87
CA ILE A 46 0.30 6.18 1.84
C ILE A 46 1.31 7.29 2.15
N ALA A 47 0.83 8.49 2.47
CA ALA A 47 1.67 9.63 2.81
C ALA A 47 2.51 9.38 4.07
N LEU A 48 1.95 8.67 5.06
CA LEU A 48 2.68 8.29 6.27
C LEU A 48 3.86 7.37 5.95
N GLY A 49 3.64 6.32 5.14
CA GLY A 49 4.70 5.43 4.68
C GLY A 49 5.77 6.18 3.88
N TYR A 50 5.34 7.09 3.03
CA TYR A 50 6.22 7.94 2.22
C TYR A 50 7.11 8.84 3.08
N THR A 51 6.50 9.53 4.06
CA THR A 51 7.22 10.44 4.96
C THR A 51 8.20 9.70 5.87
N MET A 52 7.88 8.47 6.28
CA MET A 52 8.82 7.64 7.04
C MET A 52 10.08 7.31 6.24
N VAL A 53 9.92 6.84 5.02
CA VAL A 53 11.07 6.50 4.15
C VAL A 53 11.89 7.75 3.87
N TYR A 54 11.24 8.86 3.49
CA TYR A 54 11.91 10.13 3.26
C TYR A 54 12.63 10.67 4.50
N GLY A 55 12.00 10.55 5.67
CA GLY A 55 12.56 11.03 6.93
C GLY A 55 13.84 10.31 7.36
N ILE A 56 14.06 9.06 6.91
CA ILE A 56 15.23 8.25 7.27
C ILE A 56 16.32 8.36 6.20
N ILE A 57 15.94 8.14 4.94
CA ILE A 57 16.92 7.99 3.83
C ILE A 57 17.13 9.32 3.11
N ARG A 58 16.26 10.31 3.35
CA ARG A 58 16.19 11.61 2.63
C ARG A 58 16.07 11.45 1.11
N LEU A 59 15.54 10.33 0.66
CA LEU A 59 15.26 10.00 -0.71
C LEU A 59 13.77 9.91 -0.96
N ILE A 60 13.29 10.56 -2.02
CA ILE A 60 11.93 10.40 -2.51
C ILE A 60 11.83 9.05 -3.22
N ASN A 61 11.17 8.08 -2.59
CA ASN A 61 10.96 6.76 -3.18
C ASN A 61 9.73 6.78 -4.10
N PHE A 62 9.92 7.07 -5.39
CA PHE A 62 8.82 7.07 -6.37
C PHE A 62 8.17 5.70 -6.55
N ALA A 63 8.87 4.60 -6.23
CA ALA A 63 8.30 3.26 -6.30
C ALA A 63 7.33 2.93 -5.15
N HIS A 64 7.12 3.83 -4.17
CA HIS A 64 6.27 3.55 -3.00
C HIS A 64 4.82 3.28 -3.39
N GLY A 65 4.27 4.04 -4.34
CA GLY A 65 2.92 3.81 -4.86
C GLY A 65 2.77 2.45 -5.53
N GLU A 66 3.79 2.03 -6.26
CA GLU A 66 3.80 0.73 -6.95
C GLU A 66 3.93 -0.44 -5.96
N VAL A 67 4.67 -0.25 -4.87
CA VAL A 67 4.74 -1.23 -3.78
C VAL A 67 3.35 -1.38 -3.14
N PHE A 68 2.61 -0.29 -2.95
CA PHE A 68 1.22 -0.34 -2.50
C PHE A 68 0.33 -1.10 -3.51
N MET A 69 0.44 -0.82 -4.81
CA MET A 69 -0.27 -1.53 -5.88
C MET A 69 0.01 -3.03 -5.80
N VAL A 70 1.27 -3.43 -5.68
CA VAL A 70 1.67 -4.85 -5.56
C VAL A 70 1.03 -5.50 -4.32
N GLY A 71 0.96 -4.79 -3.19
CA GLY A 71 0.29 -5.27 -1.98
C GLY A 71 -1.21 -5.53 -2.19
N ALA A 72 -1.90 -4.62 -2.87
CA ALA A 72 -3.31 -4.78 -3.20
C ALA A 72 -3.54 -6.00 -4.10
N PHE A 73 -2.74 -6.17 -5.14
CA PHE A 73 -2.81 -7.33 -6.02
C PHE A 73 -2.41 -8.64 -5.31
N ALA A 74 -1.40 -8.62 -4.44
CA ALA A 74 -1.04 -9.78 -3.65
C ALA A 74 -2.20 -10.25 -2.77
N THR A 75 -2.93 -9.32 -2.12
CA THR A 75 -4.14 -9.65 -1.37
C THR A 75 -5.20 -10.27 -2.27
N TYR A 76 -5.43 -9.67 -3.44
CA TYR A 76 -6.39 -10.17 -4.41
C TYR A 76 -6.06 -11.58 -4.88
N PHE A 77 -4.80 -11.87 -5.23
CA PHE A 77 -4.35 -13.19 -5.67
C PHE A 77 -4.43 -14.26 -4.58
N LEU A 78 -4.07 -13.92 -3.35
CA LEU A 78 -4.16 -14.84 -2.22
C LEU A 78 -5.60 -15.15 -1.84
N PHE A 79 -6.51 -14.20 -2.06
CA PHE A 79 -7.92 -14.36 -1.72
C PHE A 79 -8.75 -15.00 -2.85
N THR A 80 -8.42 -14.73 -4.11
CA THR A 80 -9.18 -15.21 -5.27
C THR A 80 -8.36 -16.14 -6.14
N VAL A 81 -8.94 -17.26 -6.54
CA VAL A 81 -8.37 -18.08 -7.63
C VAL A 81 -8.54 -17.30 -8.92
N THR A 82 -7.47 -16.69 -9.41
CA THR A 82 -7.55 -15.92 -10.65
C THR A 82 -7.31 -16.80 -11.86
N PRO A 83 -8.06 -16.58 -12.95
CA PRO A 83 -7.79 -17.22 -14.24
C PRO A 83 -6.48 -16.74 -14.89
N TYR A 84 -5.82 -15.74 -14.33
CA TYR A 84 -4.57 -15.18 -14.87
C TYR A 84 -3.33 -16.03 -14.62
N GLY A 85 -3.53 -17.18 -14.07
CA GLY A 85 -2.72 -18.32 -14.31
C GLY A 85 -1.35 -18.28 -13.69
N TRP A 86 -0.72 -19.34 -13.98
CA TRP A 86 0.59 -19.76 -13.54
C TRP A 86 1.72 -18.74 -13.82
N VAL A 87 1.62 -17.88 -14.85
CA VAL A 87 2.67 -16.90 -15.19
C VAL A 87 2.79 -15.79 -14.15
N SER A 88 1.68 -15.21 -13.71
CA SER A 88 1.70 -14.18 -12.68
C SER A 88 2.13 -14.74 -11.33
N ALA A 89 1.63 -15.92 -10.97
CA ALA A 89 2.06 -16.63 -9.76
C ALA A 89 3.56 -16.94 -9.78
N LEU A 90 4.09 -17.37 -10.92
CA LEU A 90 5.51 -17.67 -11.12
C LEU A 90 6.37 -16.40 -10.96
N LEU A 91 5.99 -15.31 -11.58
CA LEU A 91 6.71 -14.04 -11.47
C LEU A 91 6.68 -13.48 -10.04
N PHE A 92 5.52 -13.51 -9.40
CA PHE A 92 5.37 -13.10 -8.01
C PHE A 92 6.21 -13.97 -7.07
N ALA A 93 6.13 -15.30 -7.23
CA ALA A 93 6.93 -16.24 -6.44
C ALA A 93 8.43 -16.00 -6.63
N ALA A 94 8.88 -15.72 -7.86
CA ALA A 94 10.27 -15.43 -8.16
C ALA A 94 10.77 -14.15 -7.45
N VAL A 95 10.00 -13.06 -7.52
CA VAL A 95 10.35 -11.79 -6.86
C VAL A 95 10.40 -11.97 -5.35
N LEU A 96 9.41 -12.64 -4.76
CA LEU A 96 9.36 -12.88 -3.33
C LEU A 96 10.47 -13.82 -2.85
N ALA A 97 10.74 -14.90 -3.58
CA ALA A 97 11.82 -15.82 -3.25
C ALA A 97 13.19 -15.14 -3.32
N PHE A 98 13.41 -14.29 -4.32
CA PHE A 98 14.61 -13.47 -4.40
C PHE A 98 14.73 -12.52 -3.20
N GLY A 99 13.64 -11.87 -2.79
CA GLY A 99 13.60 -11.04 -1.59
C GLY A 99 13.89 -11.82 -0.30
N VAL A 100 13.34 -13.02 -0.15
CA VAL A 100 13.65 -13.94 0.96
C VAL A 100 15.13 -14.30 0.97
N ASN A 101 15.73 -14.58 -0.20
CA ASN A 101 17.17 -14.81 -0.29
C ASN A 101 17.97 -13.62 0.26
N ARG A 102 17.57 -12.38 -0.09
CA ARG A 102 18.23 -11.17 0.40
C ARG A 102 18.05 -10.95 1.90
N LEU A 103 16.90 -11.30 2.45
CA LEU A 103 16.65 -11.27 3.89
C LEU A 103 17.51 -12.32 4.63
N VAL A 104 17.55 -13.55 4.14
CA VAL A 104 18.37 -14.61 4.74
C VAL A 104 19.87 -14.25 4.69
N ALA A 105 20.31 -13.63 3.59
CA ALA A 105 21.68 -13.15 3.43
C ALA A 105 22.08 -12.04 4.43
N LEU A 106 21.11 -11.38 5.10
CA LEU A 106 21.41 -10.46 6.23
C LEU A 106 22.01 -11.15 7.44
N PHE A 107 21.63 -12.41 7.64
CA PHE A 107 22.07 -13.21 8.78
C PHE A 107 23.20 -14.16 8.41
N ARG A 108 23.64 -14.16 7.16
CA ARG A 108 24.71 -15.02 6.62
C ARG A 108 25.70 -14.23 5.80
N THR A 109 26.92 -14.74 5.72
CA THR A 109 28.09 -14.09 5.11
C THR A 109 28.04 -13.97 3.58
N SER A 110 27.22 -14.80 2.89
CA SER A 110 27.14 -14.76 1.43
C SER A 110 25.75 -15.11 0.90
N PRO A 111 25.21 -14.34 -0.05
CA PRO A 111 23.95 -14.67 -0.74
C PRO A 111 24.07 -15.86 -1.70
N ARG A 112 25.28 -16.36 -1.94
CA ARG A 112 25.57 -17.51 -2.83
C ARG A 112 25.85 -18.81 -2.07
N ASP A 113 25.72 -18.80 -0.74
CA ASP A 113 25.83 -20.03 0.03
C ASP A 113 24.81 -21.07 -0.43
N PRO A 114 25.19 -22.38 -0.50
CA PRO A 114 24.26 -23.44 -0.92
C PRO A 114 22.98 -23.47 -0.07
N VAL A 115 23.07 -23.10 1.20
CA VAL A 115 21.90 -23.03 2.10
C VAL A 115 20.97 -21.87 1.73
N THR A 116 21.52 -20.70 1.38
CA THR A 116 20.70 -19.53 0.96
C THR A 116 20.07 -19.80 -0.41
N LEU A 117 20.78 -20.44 -1.32
CA LEU A 117 20.24 -20.87 -2.62
C LEU A 117 19.15 -21.95 -2.45
N GLY A 118 19.38 -22.92 -1.59
CA GLY A 118 18.38 -23.94 -1.25
C GLY A 118 17.12 -23.34 -0.62
N ALA A 119 17.28 -22.44 0.36
CA ALA A 119 16.16 -21.72 0.97
C ALA A 119 15.38 -20.88 -0.05
N THR A 120 16.07 -20.28 -1.03
CA THR A 120 15.43 -19.52 -2.11
C THR A 120 14.61 -20.44 -3.01
N GLY A 121 15.17 -21.59 -3.39
CA GLY A 121 14.45 -22.57 -4.20
C GLY A 121 13.22 -23.13 -3.49
N VAL A 122 13.35 -23.49 -2.21
CA VAL A 122 12.23 -23.97 -1.39
C VAL A 122 11.16 -22.88 -1.23
N SER A 123 11.56 -21.63 -0.93
CA SER A 123 10.61 -20.53 -0.80
C SER A 123 9.93 -20.19 -2.13
N PHE A 124 10.63 -20.30 -3.26
CA PHE A 124 10.04 -20.12 -4.58
C PHE A 124 8.93 -21.16 -4.85
N VAL A 125 9.24 -22.44 -4.65
CA VAL A 125 8.28 -23.52 -4.87
C VAL A 125 7.10 -23.40 -3.90
N ALA A 126 7.37 -23.14 -2.62
CA ALA A 126 6.34 -22.98 -1.62
C ALA A 126 5.42 -21.78 -1.94
N LEU A 127 5.99 -20.62 -2.29
CA LEU A 127 5.23 -19.42 -2.67
C LEU A 127 4.43 -19.63 -3.95
N PHE A 128 4.99 -20.34 -4.94
CA PHE A 128 4.29 -20.65 -6.18
C PHE A 128 3.03 -21.49 -5.91
N PHE A 129 3.17 -22.60 -5.17
CA PHE A 129 2.02 -23.44 -4.82
C PHE A 129 1.04 -22.70 -3.88
N LEU A 130 1.55 -21.90 -2.98
CA LEU A 130 0.75 -21.09 -2.07
C LEU A 130 -0.14 -20.08 -2.84
N LEU A 131 0.42 -19.42 -3.84
CA LEU A 131 -0.29 -18.48 -4.72
C LEU A 131 -1.31 -19.21 -5.61
N GLN A 132 -1.05 -20.46 -5.97
CA GLN A 132 -1.99 -21.28 -6.74
C GLN A 132 -3.13 -21.86 -5.90
N ALA A 133 -2.96 -21.99 -4.59
CA ALA A 133 -3.98 -22.54 -3.69
C ALA A 133 -5.23 -21.64 -3.58
N GLY A 134 -5.13 -20.37 -3.82
CA GLY A 134 -6.16 -19.37 -4.15
C GLY A 134 -7.39 -19.21 -3.24
N THR A 135 -7.46 -19.91 -2.11
CA THR A 135 -8.65 -19.93 -1.23
C THR A 135 -8.33 -19.50 0.19
N TRP A 136 -7.52 -18.48 0.33
CA TRP A 136 -7.13 -18.01 1.66
C TRP A 136 -8.25 -17.19 2.30
N PRO A 137 -8.50 -17.36 3.61
CA PRO A 137 -9.37 -16.42 4.32
C PRO A 137 -8.85 -14.99 4.15
N PHE A 138 -9.75 -14.03 4.00
CA PHE A 138 -9.38 -12.61 3.74
C PHE A 138 -8.28 -12.09 4.68
N TRP A 139 -8.39 -12.37 5.99
CA TRP A 139 -7.42 -11.90 6.97
C TRP A 139 -6.03 -12.54 6.80
N ALA A 140 -5.98 -13.80 6.42
CA ALA A 140 -4.72 -14.48 6.12
C ALA A 140 -4.10 -13.94 4.82
N ALA A 141 -4.91 -13.69 3.78
CA ALA A 141 -4.47 -13.06 2.55
C ALA A 141 -3.92 -11.65 2.80
N LEU A 142 -4.56 -10.86 3.67
CA LEU A 142 -4.11 -9.53 4.06
C LEU A 142 -2.74 -9.59 4.75
N ILE A 143 -2.57 -10.45 5.75
CA ILE A 143 -1.28 -10.60 6.46
C ILE A 143 -0.21 -11.12 5.51
N GLY A 144 -0.53 -12.11 4.67
CA GLY A 144 0.39 -12.66 3.67
C GLY A 144 0.86 -11.59 2.67
N SER A 145 -0.05 -10.73 2.21
CA SER A 145 0.30 -9.61 1.31
C SER A 145 1.15 -8.55 1.99
N MET A 146 0.92 -8.25 3.27
CA MET A 146 1.77 -7.33 4.03
C MET A 146 3.21 -7.85 4.14
N LEU A 147 3.38 -9.15 4.43
CA LEU A 147 4.70 -9.78 4.47
C LEU A 147 5.36 -9.77 3.09
N ALA A 148 4.62 -10.14 2.05
CA ALA A 148 5.11 -10.14 0.67
C ALA A 148 5.57 -8.74 0.23
N THR A 149 4.77 -7.72 0.53
CA THR A 149 5.09 -6.33 0.21
C THR A 149 6.30 -5.83 0.99
N GLY A 150 6.43 -6.23 2.26
CA GLY A 150 7.61 -5.95 3.08
C GLY A 150 8.87 -6.56 2.49
N VAL A 151 8.82 -7.83 2.05
CA VAL A 151 9.92 -8.50 1.35
C VAL A 151 10.27 -7.79 0.05
N LEU A 152 9.28 -7.38 -0.74
CA LEU A 152 9.50 -6.59 -1.96
C LEU A 152 10.21 -5.27 -1.65
N GLY A 153 9.76 -4.54 -0.63
CA GLY A 153 10.39 -3.28 -0.21
C GLY A 153 11.86 -3.45 0.16
N VAL A 154 12.19 -4.49 0.95
CA VAL A 154 13.58 -4.82 1.28
C VAL A 154 14.38 -5.21 0.04
N THR A 155 13.76 -5.91 -0.91
CA THR A 155 14.41 -6.30 -2.17
C THR A 155 14.78 -5.06 -2.99
N ILE A 156 13.86 -4.13 -3.16
CA ILE A 156 14.09 -2.87 -3.88
C ILE A 156 15.21 -2.09 -3.21
N GLU A 157 15.15 -1.94 -1.88
CA GLU A 157 16.20 -1.25 -1.13
C GLU A 157 17.58 -1.88 -1.37
N ARG A 158 17.70 -3.19 -1.25
CA ARG A 158 18.97 -3.92 -1.34
C ARG A 158 19.53 -3.97 -2.76
N VAL A 159 18.68 -4.10 -3.76
CA VAL A 159 19.11 -4.31 -5.15
C VAL A 159 19.25 -2.99 -5.90
N ALA A 160 18.30 -2.08 -5.69
CA ALA A 160 18.26 -0.85 -6.47
C ALA A 160 18.90 0.34 -5.73
N TYR A 161 18.68 0.50 -4.42
CA TYR A 161 19.09 1.71 -3.72
C TYR A 161 20.42 1.56 -2.99
N GLN A 162 20.65 0.45 -2.31
CA GLN A 162 21.87 0.25 -1.53
C GLN A 162 23.16 0.38 -2.34
N PRO A 163 23.29 -0.17 -3.58
CA PRO A 163 24.50 -0.02 -4.38
C PRO A 163 24.81 1.43 -4.79
N LEU A 164 23.79 2.28 -4.79
CA LEU A 164 23.88 3.67 -5.24
C LEU A 164 23.98 4.68 -4.09
N ARG A 165 24.11 4.25 -2.85
CA ARG A 165 24.19 5.16 -1.68
C ARG A 165 25.38 6.11 -1.72
N THR A 166 26.47 5.71 -2.37
CA THR A 166 27.68 6.55 -2.58
C THR A 166 27.65 7.36 -3.87
N ALA A 167 26.63 7.15 -4.71
CA ALA A 167 26.47 7.86 -5.97
C ALA A 167 25.78 9.23 -5.75
N PRO A 168 25.85 10.15 -6.73
CA PRO A 168 25.12 11.41 -6.68
C PRO A 168 23.62 11.20 -6.45
N ARG A 169 22.96 12.11 -5.71
CA ARG A 169 21.52 12.02 -5.36
C ARG A 169 20.61 11.85 -6.58
N ASN A 170 21.00 12.41 -7.72
CA ASN A 170 20.24 12.27 -8.98
C ASN A 170 20.17 10.81 -9.47
N SER A 171 21.24 10.03 -9.25
CA SER A 171 21.26 8.60 -9.64
C SER A 171 20.22 7.79 -8.87
N LEU A 172 20.07 8.05 -7.58
CA LEU A 172 19.06 7.41 -6.74
C LEU A 172 17.63 7.79 -7.17
N LEU A 173 17.41 9.09 -7.51
CA LEU A 173 16.11 9.56 -8.01
C LEU A 173 15.72 8.87 -9.32
N ILE A 174 16.66 8.82 -10.28
CA ILE A 174 16.43 8.16 -11.58
C ILE A 174 16.14 6.67 -11.37
N THR A 175 16.89 6.02 -10.49
CA THR A 175 16.67 4.60 -10.16
C THR A 175 15.30 4.37 -9.51
N ALA A 176 14.85 5.25 -8.62
CA ALA A 176 13.52 5.14 -8.01
C ALA A 176 12.39 5.26 -9.05
N ILE A 177 12.55 6.17 -10.02
CA ILE A 177 11.63 6.32 -11.16
C ILE A 177 11.67 5.05 -12.04
N ALA A 178 12.87 4.54 -12.34
CA ALA A 178 13.02 3.32 -13.15
C ALA A 178 12.37 2.10 -12.48
N VAL A 179 12.54 1.94 -11.16
CA VAL A 179 11.86 0.88 -10.39
C VAL A 179 10.34 1.05 -10.42
N SER A 180 9.84 2.30 -10.30
CA SER A 180 8.40 2.57 -10.43
C SER A 180 7.87 2.12 -11.80
N PHE A 181 8.51 2.55 -12.90
CA PHE A 181 8.12 2.11 -14.24
C PHE A 181 8.24 0.60 -14.45
N LEU A 182 9.27 -0.04 -13.89
CA LEU A 182 9.41 -1.48 -13.95
C LEU A 182 8.22 -2.18 -13.30
N LEU A 183 7.85 -1.79 -12.08
CA LEU A 183 6.72 -2.38 -11.35
C LEU A 183 5.38 -2.11 -12.05
N GLN A 184 5.17 -0.91 -12.59
CA GLN A 184 3.97 -0.59 -13.39
C GLN A 184 3.84 -1.49 -14.60
N ASN A 185 4.91 -1.61 -15.39
CA ASN A 185 4.90 -2.45 -16.60
C ASN A 185 4.75 -3.94 -16.27
N LEU A 186 5.42 -4.42 -15.22
CA LEU A 186 5.20 -5.78 -14.74
C LEU A 186 3.75 -5.97 -14.29
N GLY A 187 3.17 -5.01 -13.59
CA GLY A 187 1.75 -5.02 -13.23
C GLY A 187 0.84 -5.11 -14.45
N LEU A 188 1.05 -4.30 -15.46
CA LEU A 188 0.26 -4.30 -16.70
C LEU A 188 0.38 -5.62 -17.47
N LEU A 189 1.57 -6.21 -17.51
CA LEU A 189 1.83 -7.47 -18.22
C LEU A 189 1.29 -8.69 -17.49
N THR A 190 1.35 -8.69 -16.16
CA THR A 190 1.05 -9.88 -15.35
C THR A 190 -0.33 -9.85 -14.71
N LEU A 191 -0.84 -8.68 -14.45
CA LEU A 191 -2.12 -8.48 -13.78
C LEU A 191 -3.19 -8.21 -14.83
N THR A 192 -3.87 -7.17 -14.79
CA THR A 192 -4.82 -6.78 -15.82
C THR A 192 -5.01 -5.28 -15.76
N ASN A 193 -5.31 -4.69 -16.88
CA ASN A 193 -5.71 -3.29 -16.92
C ASN A 193 -7.23 -3.11 -16.69
N ARG A 194 -7.97 -4.20 -16.45
CA ARG A 194 -9.40 -4.15 -16.18
C ARG A 194 -9.67 -3.99 -14.68
N GLN A 195 -10.67 -3.20 -14.35
CA GLN A 195 -11.18 -3.13 -12.99
C GLN A 195 -11.79 -4.48 -12.60
N THR A 196 -11.17 -5.17 -11.66
CA THR A 196 -11.67 -6.43 -11.14
C THR A 196 -12.44 -6.17 -9.84
N PRO A 197 -13.70 -6.58 -9.74
CA PRO A 197 -14.45 -6.41 -8.50
C PRO A 197 -13.87 -7.30 -7.40
N PHE A 198 -13.43 -6.69 -6.31
CA PHE A 198 -12.99 -7.39 -5.13
C PHE A 198 -14.08 -7.32 -4.06
N ARG A 199 -14.67 -8.46 -3.74
CA ARG A 199 -15.78 -8.57 -2.77
C ARG A 199 -15.46 -9.64 -1.72
N PRO A 200 -14.68 -9.33 -0.69
CA PRO A 200 -14.45 -10.27 0.40
C PRO A 200 -15.73 -10.48 1.20
N GLU A 201 -16.05 -11.74 1.48
CA GLU A 201 -17.21 -12.14 2.30
C GLU A 201 -16.93 -11.92 3.81
N THR A 202 -16.54 -10.72 4.17
CA THR A 202 -16.13 -10.38 5.55
C THR A 202 -17.19 -9.61 6.32
N GLY A 203 -18.34 -9.32 5.72
CA GLY A 203 -19.33 -8.40 6.29
C GLY A 203 -18.92 -6.91 6.25
N LEU A 204 -17.65 -6.59 6.01
CA LEU A 204 -17.15 -5.21 5.96
C LEU A 204 -17.70 -4.40 4.77
N LEU A 205 -18.11 -5.09 3.70
CA LEU A 205 -18.73 -4.49 2.53
C LEU A 205 -20.27 -4.50 2.60
N ASN A 206 -20.87 -5.03 3.68
CA ASN A 206 -22.30 -5.00 3.85
C ASN A 206 -22.79 -3.55 3.83
N ALA A 207 -23.88 -3.33 3.13
CA ALA A 207 -24.49 -2.03 3.02
C ALA A 207 -25.00 -1.57 4.41
N VAL A 208 -24.53 -0.42 4.83
CA VAL A 208 -25.04 0.31 5.99
C VAL A 208 -25.94 1.42 5.47
N GLN A 209 -27.17 1.46 5.92
CA GLN A 209 -28.14 2.47 5.55
C GLN A 209 -28.17 3.56 6.62
N LEU A 210 -27.81 4.78 6.23
CA LEU A 210 -27.86 5.95 7.11
C LEU A 210 -29.06 6.79 6.70
N PRO A 211 -30.14 6.83 7.52
CA PRO A 211 -31.27 7.70 7.23
C PRO A 211 -30.88 9.16 7.47
N ILE A 212 -31.05 10.00 6.46
CA ILE A 212 -30.77 11.44 6.51
C ILE A 212 -32.03 12.17 6.01
N GLY A 213 -32.86 12.59 6.95
CA GLY A 213 -34.19 13.14 6.63
C GLY A 213 -35.04 12.10 5.92
N GLU A 214 -35.60 12.46 4.77
CA GLU A 214 -36.41 11.54 3.95
C GLU A 214 -35.60 10.62 3.04
N GLN A 215 -34.27 10.74 3.04
CA GLN A 215 -33.39 10.00 2.15
C GLN A 215 -32.48 9.04 2.91
N VAL A 216 -32.06 7.95 2.23
CA VAL A 216 -31.20 6.96 2.80
C VAL A 216 -29.86 6.98 2.04
N VAL A 217 -28.79 7.29 2.75
CA VAL A 217 -27.42 7.17 2.22
C VAL A 217 -26.92 5.76 2.44
N GLN A 218 -26.68 5.04 1.35
CA GLN A 218 -26.05 3.74 1.40
C GLN A 218 -24.53 3.88 1.46
N THR A 219 -23.91 3.28 2.44
CA THR A 219 -22.46 3.18 2.60
C THR A 219 -22.11 1.75 3.08
N ASN A 220 -20.87 1.49 3.43
CA ASN A 220 -20.44 0.22 4.00
C ASN A 220 -19.65 0.46 5.30
N ALA A 221 -19.44 -0.56 6.11
CA ALA A 221 -18.76 -0.43 7.40
C ALA A 221 -17.34 0.13 7.28
N LEU A 222 -16.74 0.10 6.08
CA LEU A 222 -15.42 0.66 5.82
C LEU A 222 -15.36 2.20 6.00
N PHE A 223 -16.50 2.90 5.98
CA PHE A 223 -16.49 4.36 6.21
C PHE A 223 -16.00 4.76 7.60
N VAL A 224 -16.16 3.87 8.58
CA VAL A 224 -15.59 4.03 9.93
C VAL A 224 -14.30 3.22 10.06
N GLY A 225 -14.27 2.02 9.48
CA GLY A 225 -13.15 1.08 9.62
C GLY A 225 -11.82 1.62 9.07
N ILE A 226 -11.83 2.24 7.87
CA ILE A 226 -10.61 2.76 7.26
C ILE A 226 -10.05 3.96 8.05
N PRO A 227 -10.83 5.01 8.38
CA PRO A 227 -10.33 6.13 9.19
C PRO A 227 -9.83 5.69 10.57
N LEU A 228 -10.56 4.77 11.23
CA LEU A 228 -10.15 4.25 12.53
C LEU A 228 -8.83 3.47 12.45
N LEU A 229 -8.69 2.58 11.47
CA LEU A 229 -7.45 1.85 11.21
C LEU A 229 -6.29 2.83 10.93
N THR A 230 -6.54 3.85 10.13
CA THR A 230 -5.54 4.88 9.83
C THR A 230 -5.10 5.60 11.10
N LEU A 231 -6.03 6.01 11.94
CA LEU A 231 -5.72 6.68 13.21
C LEU A 231 -4.88 5.76 14.12
N VAL A 232 -5.28 4.50 14.26
CA VAL A 232 -4.54 3.51 15.06
C VAL A 232 -3.13 3.33 14.53
N LEU A 233 -2.96 3.16 13.21
CA LEU A 233 -1.64 3.00 12.59
C LEU A 233 -0.76 4.25 12.75
N VAL A 234 -1.34 5.45 12.63
CA VAL A 234 -0.62 6.71 12.90
C VAL A 234 -0.13 6.76 14.34
N LEU A 235 -0.98 6.44 15.31
CA LEU A 235 -0.62 6.43 16.72
C LEU A 235 0.44 5.38 17.05
N VAL A 236 0.29 4.16 16.53
CA VAL A 236 1.27 3.08 16.70
C VAL A 236 2.62 3.51 16.12
N LEU A 237 2.63 4.05 14.92
CA LEU A 237 3.84 4.50 14.27
C LEU A 237 4.49 5.69 14.98
N HIS A 238 3.70 6.66 15.39
CA HIS A 238 4.18 7.78 16.21
C HIS A 238 4.88 7.27 17.48
N ASN A 239 4.24 6.38 18.23
CA ASN A 239 4.83 5.78 19.44
C ASN A 239 6.08 4.96 19.11
N PHE A 240 6.07 4.19 18.02
CA PHE A 240 7.23 3.43 17.58
C PHE A 240 8.41 4.34 17.28
N VAL A 241 8.23 5.37 16.47
CA VAL A 241 9.31 6.30 16.09
C VAL A 241 9.79 7.11 17.28
N THR A 242 8.91 7.56 18.19
CA THR A 242 9.29 8.43 19.31
C THR A 242 9.87 7.67 20.50
N ARG A 243 9.35 6.49 20.82
CA ARG A 243 9.66 5.78 22.08
C ARG A 243 10.55 4.54 21.91
N SER A 244 10.56 3.88 20.74
CA SER A 244 11.32 2.65 20.55
C SER A 244 12.84 2.90 20.43
N ARG A 245 13.66 1.88 20.70
CA ARG A 245 15.12 1.92 20.47
C ARG A 245 15.43 2.07 18.99
N LEU A 246 14.68 1.37 18.10
CA LEU A 246 14.80 1.50 16.66
C LEU A 246 14.44 2.89 16.18
N GLY A 247 13.36 3.48 16.69
CA GLY A 247 12.96 4.84 16.34
C GLY A 247 14.01 5.88 16.73
N ARG A 248 14.72 5.70 17.84
CA ARG A 248 15.86 6.55 18.20
C ARG A 248 17.03 6.41 17.22
N ALA A 249 17.37 5.18 16.83
CA ALA A 249 18.39 4.92 15.81
C ALA A 249 18.03 5.54 14.46
N MET A 250 16.76 5.42 14.05
CA MET A 250 16.25 6.03 12.81
C MET A 250 16.40 7.55 12.81
N ARG A 251 16.05 8.21 13.93
CA ARG A 251 16.21 9.67 14.04
C ARG A 251 17.67 10.11 14.06
N ALA A 252 18.56 9.35 14.73
CA ALA A 252 19.98 9.61 14.71
C ALA A 252 20.54 9.50 13.28
N ALA A 253 20.22 8.41 12.56
CA ALA A 253 20.63 8.24 11.15
C ALA A 253 20.13 9.37 10.24
N ALA A 254 18.93 9.91 10.51
CA ALA A 254 18.39 11.03 9.75
C ALA A 254 19.10 12.37 10.02
N GLN A 255 19.83 12.51 11.13
CA GLN A 255 20.61 13.72 11.43
C GLN A 255 22.00 13.69 10.80
N ASP A 256 22.56 12.49 10.61
CA ASP A 256 23.88 12.29 10.02
C ASP A 256 23.89 12.23 8.47
N ALA A 257 22.71 12.23 7.84
CA ALA A 257 22.51 12.19 6.38
C ALA A 257 22.26 13.58 5.79
#